data_daa37505c61eba70cac2cd3ef8349939
#
_entry.id   daa37505c61eba70cac2cd3ef8349939
#
_cell.length_a   1.000
_cell.length_b   1.000
_cell.length_c   1.000
_cell.angle_alpha   90.00
_cell.angle_beta   90.00
_cell.angle_gamma   90.00
#
_symmetry.space_group_name_H-M   'P 1'
#
loop_
_entity.id
_entity.type
_entity.pdbx_description
1 polymer ?
#
loop_
_entity_poly.entity_id
_entity_poly.type
_entity_poly.pdbx_seq_one_letter_code
_entity_poly.pdbx_strand_id
1 'polypeptide(L)'
;QMASAQFDSTKALIETSATSGNKHIVLTAKGNVLKFSGWKAFIANDDSNVDEDEEDSGGELPDIAKGDSFDCNKSVIEVKNTKPPSRFTEASLIKALESNGIGRPSTYASIMSTILTRSYIEVVDKKNNKLGATERGIDVFRVLDESFTFMNIDYTKKTEEHLDSISKGNVGFKAFMVNFYKSFENES
;
A
#
# COMPACT_ATOMS: atom_id res chain seq x y z
N GLN A 1 23.36 11.36 -3.24
CA GLN A 1 21.96 11.22 -3.70
C GLN A 1 21.99 10.68 -5.13
N MET A 2 21.28 9.58 -5.37
CA MET A 2 21.12 9.05 -6.73
C MET A 2 20.02 9.81 -7.45
N ALA A 3 20.19 10.05 -8.76
CA ALA A 3 19.17 10.71 -9.57
C ALA A 3 17.93 9.83 -9.70
N SER A 4 16.74 10.43 -9.65
CA SER A 4 15.46 9.72 -9.79
C SER A 4 15.25 9.22 -11.22
N ALA A 5 14.60 8.08 -11.38
CA ALA A 5 14.17 7.60 -12.69
C ALA A 5 13.08 8.53 -13.25
N GLN A 6 13.13 8.80 -14.56
CA GLN A 6 12.15 9.64 -15.26
C GLN A 6 11.39 8.82 -16.28
N PHE A 7 10.06 9.00 -16.29
CA PHE A 7 9.14 8.32 -17.20
C PHE A 7 8.30 9.34 -17.93
N ASP A 8 8.06 9.11 -19.22
CA ASP A 8 6.99 9.76 -19.95
C ASP A 8 5.73 8.88 -19.84
N SER A 9 4.65 9.45 -19.31
CA SER A 9 3.36 8.78 -19.25
C SER A 9 2.47 9.25 -20.40
N THR A 10 2.12 8.33 -21.28
CA THR A 10 1.25 8.59 -22.44
C THR A 10 -0.12 7.97 -22.19
N LYS A 11 -1.18 8.77 -22.41
CA LYS A 11 -2.56 8.31 -22.40
C LYS A 11 -3.13 8.53 -23.78
N ALA A 12 -3.41 7.45 -24.50
CA ALA A 12 -4.08 7.50 -25.80
C ALA A 12 -5.58 7.27 -25.60
N LEU A 13 -6.40 8.12 -26.22
CA LEU A 13 -7.84 7.96 -26.37
C LEU A 13 -8.13 7.68 -27.84
N ILE A 14 -8.65 6.51 -28.15
CA ILE A 14 -8.95 6.07 -29.50
C ILE A 14 -10.47 6.00 -29.64
N GLU A 15 -11.03 6.85 -30.50
CA GLU A 15 -12.45 6.83 -30.83
C GLU A 15 -12.68 5.91 -32.01
N THR A 16 -13.61 4.98 -31.88
CA THR A 16 -13.98 4.10 -32.98
C THR A 16 -15.35 4.51 -33.55
N SER A 17 -15.43 4.64 -34.87
CA SER A 17 -16.68 4.74 -35.59
C SER A 17 -17.23 3.35 -35.93
N ALA A 18 -17.74 2.64 -34.92
CA ALA A 18 -18.36 1.34 -35.15
C ALA A 18 -19.68 1.51 -35.91
N THR A 19 -19.81 0.89 -37.10
CA THR A 19 -20.93 1.01 -38.03
C THR A 19 -22.19 0.26 -37.56
N SER A 20 -22.22 -0.33 -36.40
CA SER A 20 -23.38 -1.04 -35.88
C SER A 20 -23.95 -0.33 -34.66
N GLY A 21 -25.03 0.43 -34.90
CA GLY A 21 -25.92 0.90 -33.85
C GLY A 21 -25.44 2.08 -33.04
N ASN A 22 -25.17 3.25 -33.61
CA ASN A 22 -25.08 4.57 -32.98
C ASN A 22 -24.33 4.63 -31.60
N LYS A 23 -23.40 3.70 -31.34
CA LYS A 23 -22.59 3.63 -30.10
C LYS A 23 -21.17 4.06 -30.43
N HIS A 24 -20.77 5.18 -29.87
CA HIS A 24 -19.35 5.57 -29.83
C HIS A 24 -18.65 4.76 -28.75
N ILE A 25 -17.62 4.03 -29.13
CA ILE A 25 -16.75 3.31 -28.17
C ILE A 25 -15.45 4.10 -28.10
N VAL A 26 -15.07 4.45 -26.88
CA VAL A 26 -13.80 5.10 -26.59
C VAL A 26 -12.89 4.07 -25.90
N LEU A 27 -11.79 3.75 -26.57
CA LEU A 27 -10.76 2.90 -26.00
C LEU A 27 -9.70 3.77 -25.36
N THR A 28 -9.25 3.40 -24.16
CA THR A 28 -8.18 4.09 -23.44
C THR A 28 -6.98 3.17 -23.33
N ALA A 29 -5.84 3.61 -23.83
CA ALA A 29 -4.56 2.96 -23.62
C ALA A 29 -3.67 3.88 -22.77
N LYS A 30 -2.97 3.31 -21.81
CA LYS A 30 -1.97 4.00 -21.00
C LYS A 30 -0.64 3.27 -21.15
N GLY A 31 0.43 4.00 -21.26
CA GLY A 31 1.78 3.44 -21.31
C GLY A 31 2.79 4.38 -20.68
N ASN A 32 3.85 3.82 -20.12
CA ASN A 32 4.97 4.56 -19.56
C ASN A 32 6.24 4.19 -20.31
N VAL A 33 6.96 5.19 -20.84
CA VAL A 33 8.25 5.01 -21.46
C VAL A 33 9.34 5.51 -20.52
N LEU A 34 10.29 4.65 -20.19
CA LEU A 34 11.46 5.03 -19.37
C LEU A 34 12.41 5.92 -20.19
N LYS A 35 12.51 7.21 -19.85
CA LYS A 35 13.43 8.17 -20.50
C LYS A 35 14.80 8.17 -19.87
N PHE A 36 14.85 8.06 -18.56
CA PHE A 36 16.10 8.07 -17.80
C PHE A 36 16.00 7.07 -16.65
N SER A 37 16.89 6.10 -16.64
CA SER A 37 16.84 4.99 -15.66
C SER A 37 17.20 5.42 -14.23
N GLY A 38 18.01 6.47 -14.06
CA GLY A 38 18.44 6.93 -12.76
C GLY A 38 18.95 5.77 -11.88
N TRP A 39 18.50 5.73 -10.63
CA TRP A 39 18.85 4.66 -9.68
C TRP A 39 18.39 3.25 -10.13
N LYS A 40 17.37 3.14 -10.97
CA LYS A 40 16.89 1.85 -11.49
C LYS A 40 17.93 1.14 -12.37
N ALA A 41 18.89 1.85 -12.97
CA ALA A 41 19.96 1.24 -13.75
C ALA A 41 20.85 0.28 -12.93
N PHE A 42 20.90 0.47 -11.62
CA PHE A 42 21.71 -0.34 -10.71
C PHE A 42 20.96 -1.55 -10.14
N ILE A 43 19.62 -1.55 -10.23
CA ILE A 43 18.74 -2.60 -9.69
C ILE A 43 18.23 -3.54 -10.81
N ALA A 44 18.44 -3.18 -12.07
CA ALA A 44 17.92 -3.89 -13.25
C ALA A 44 18.38 -5.35 -13.40
N ASN A 45 19.19 -5.90 -12.50
CA ASN A 45 19.61 -7.30 -12.50
C ASN A 45 18.81 -8.18 -11.51
N ASP A 46 17.82 -7.63 -10.82
CA ASP A 46 17.00 -8.40 -9.87
C ASP A 46 15.54 -8.43 -10.37
N ASP A 47 15.31 -9.23 -11.42
CA ASP A 47 13.99 -9.49 -12.03
C ASP A 47 12.98 -10.18 -11.08
N SER A 48 13.30 -10.30 -9.79
CA SER A 48 12.51 -11.08 -8.83
C SER A 48 11.47 -10.28 -8.04
N ASN A 49 11.41 -8.95 -8.16
CA ASN A 49 10.46 -8.10 -7.43
C ASN A 49 9.66 -7.17 -8.36
N VAL A 50 9.05 -7.73 -9.40
CA VAL A 50 7.90 -7.07 -10.02
C VAL A 50 6.74 -7.31 -9.04
N ASP A 51 6.39 -6.30 -8.27
CA ASP A 51 5.15 -6.33 -7.49
C ASP A 51 4.02 -6.62 -8.47
N GLU A 52 3.39 -7.80 -8.35
CA GLU A 52 2.26 -8.23 -9.20
C GLU A 52 1.06 -7.26 -9.09
N ASP A 53 1.15 -6.26 -8.23
CA ASP A 53 0.14 -5.22 -8.02
C ASP A 53 0.25 -4.06 -9.04
N GLU A 54 1.30 -4.01 -9.88
CA GLU A 54 1.42 -3.06 -11.00
C GLU A 54 0.82 -3.60 -12.32
N GLU A 55 -0.25 -4.40 -12.29
CA GLU A 55 -0.98 -4.81 -13.50
C GLU A 55 -1.56 -3.63 -14.32
N ASP A 56 -1.49 -2.40 -13.79
CA ASP A 56 -1.92 -1.17 -14.50
C ASP A 56 -0.72 -0.33 -15.04
N SER A 57 0.49 -0.84 -14.96
CA SER A 57 1.62 -0.30 -15.72
C SER A 57 1.42 -0.70 -17.18
N GLY A 58 0.62 0.11 -17.88
CA GLY A 58 0.33 -0.07 -19.29
C GLY A 58 1.61 -0.37 -20.05
N GLY A 59 1.56 -1.36 -20.94
CA GLY A 59 2.69 -1.78 -21.74
C GLY A 59 3.36 -0.62 -22.46
N GLU A 60 4.49 -0.87 -23.06
CA GLU A 60 5.19 0.11 -23.90
C GLU A 60 4.28 0.50 -25.07
N LEU A 61 3.80 1.75 -25.08
CA LEU A 61 3.01 2.26 -26.18
C LEU A 61 3.95 2.70 -27.32
N PRO A 62 3.62 2.42 -28.58
CA PRO A 62 4.34 2.99 -29.71
C PRO A 62 4.20 4.52 -29.71
N ASP A 63 5.05 5.19 -30.45
CA ASP A 63 4.98 6.63 -30.65
C ASP A 63 3.69 6.96 -31.44
N ILE A 64 2.73 7.63 -30.78
CA ILE A 64 1.41 7.91 -31.31
C ILE A 64 1.19 9.41 -31.30
N ALA A 65 0.86 9.98 -32.46
CA ALA A 65 0.53 11.39 -32.61
C ALA A 65 -1.01 11.60 -32.61
N LYS A 66 -1.42 12.81 -32.23
CA LYS A 66 -2.85 13.18 -32.28
C LYS A 66 -3.32 13.23 -33.73
N GLY A 67 -4.33 12.43 -34.06
CA GLY A 67 -4.93 12.34 -35.38
C GLY A 67 -4.52 11.10 -36.15
N ASP A 68 -3.65 10.26 -35.59
CA ASP A 68 -3.30 8.98 -36.20
C ASP A 68 -4.54 8.06 -36.26
N SER A 69 -4.60 7.27 -37.32
CA SER A 69 -5.65 6.28 -37.55
C SER A 69 -5.09 4.88 -37.52
N PHE A 70 -5.80 3.96 -36.87
CA PHE A 70 -5.37 2.57 -36.73
C PHE A 70 -6.46 1.63 -37.21
N ASP A 71 -6.07 0.57 -37.91
CA ASP A 71 -6.99 -0.51 -38.29
C ASP A 71 -7.01 -1.58 -37.19
N CYS A 72 -8.20 -1.97 -36.77
CA CYS A 72 -8.37 -3.05 -35.79
C CYS A 72 -8.29 -4.41 -36.49
N ASN A 73 -7.16 -5.07 -36.45
CA ASN A 73 -6.96 -6.38 -37.08
C ASN A 73 -7.57 -7.52 -36.28
N LYS A 74 -7.62 -7.39 -34.93
CA LYS A 74 -8.14 -8.41 -34.02
C LYS A 74 -8.60 -7.79 -32.72
N SER A 75 -9.79 -8.18 -32.26
CA SER A 75 -10.29 -7.87 -30.92
C SER A 75 -10.41 -9.15 -30.11
N VAL A 76 -10.02 -9.09 -28.84
CA VAL A 76 -10.17 -10.20 -27.89
C VAL A 76 -10.90 -9.66 -26.66
N ILE A 77 -11.92 -10.38 -26.23
CA ILE A 77 -12.63 -10.07 -25.00
C ILE A 77 -12.06 -10.97 -23.90
N GLU A 78 -11.43 -10.37 -22.93
CA GLU A 78 -10.98 -11.07 -21.72
C GLU A 78 -11.94 -10.75 -20.57
N VAL A 79 -12.43 -11.80 -19.93
CA VAL A 79 -13.21 -11.67 -18.70
C VAL A 79 -12.24 -11.61 -17.55
N LYS A 80 -12.08 -10.44 -16.94
CA LYS A 80 -11.24 -10.24 -15.76
C LYS A 80 -12.13 -10.07 -14.53
N ASN A 81 -11.80 -10.79 -13.47
CA ASN A 81 -12.41 -10.60 -12.17
C ASN A 81 -11.52 -9.66 -11.34
N THR A 82 -12.14 -8.80 -10.54
CA THR A 82 -11.40 -8.00 -9.56
C THR A 82 -10.74 -8.90 -8.53
N LYS A 83 -9.47 -8.66 -8.28
CA LYS A 83 -8.72 -9.36 -7.23
C LYS A 83 -8.90 -8.64 -5.89
N PRO A 84 -8.92 -9.35 -4.76
CA PRO A 84 -8.89 -8.70 -3.45
C PRO A 84 -7.56 -7.96 -3.27
N PRO A 85 -7.50 -6.95 -2.35
CA PRO A 85 -6.25 -6.28 -2.02
C PRO A 85 -5.16 -7.28 -1.66
N SER A 86 -3.94 -6.99 -2.09
CA SER A 86 -2.79 -7.84 -1.80
C SER A 86 -2.52 -7.91 -0.30
N ARG A 87 -2.09 -9.08 0.18
CA ARG A 87 -1.65 -9.22 1.58
C ARG A 87 -0.39 -8.40 1.81
N PHE A 88 -0.22 -7.91 3.04
CA PHE A 88 0.98 -7.18 3.42
C PHE A 88 2.23 -8.06 3.33
N THR A 89 3.33 -7.46 2.91
CA THR A 89 4.68 -7.90 3.19
C THR A 89 5.18 -7.16 4.43
N GLU A 90 6.31 -7.57 5.00
CA GLU A 90 6.91 -6.85 6.13
C GLU A 90 7.14 -5.36 5.81
N ALA A 91 7.70 -5.06 4.63
CA ALA A 91 7.94 -3.69 4.18
C ALA A 91 6.64 -2.88 4.01
N SER A 92 5.61 -3.47 3.38
CA SER A 92 4.35 -2.78 3.17
C SER A 92 3.56 -2.60 4.47
N LEU A 93 3.70 -3.52 5.43
CA LEU A 93 3.10 -3.38 6.76
C LEU A 93 3.77 -2.24 7.56
N ILE A 94 5.10 -2.14 7.53
CA ILE A 94 5.83 -1.02 8.15
C ILE A 94 5.39 0.31 7.52
N LYS A 95 5.28 0.38 6.19
CA LYS A 95 4.78 1.56 5.49
C LYS A 95 3.35 1.92 5.89
N ALA A 96 2.50 0.93 6.11
CA ALA A 96 1.14 1.15 6.59
C ALA A 96 1.11 1.67 8.04
N LEU A 97 1.96 1.15 8.93
CA LEU A 97 2.12 1.67 10.30
C LEU A 97 2.59 3.13 10.28
N GLU A 98 3.60 3.45 9.49
CA GLU A 98 4.12 4.80 9.32
C GLU A 98 3.06 5.77 8.80
N SER A 99 2.32 5.39 7.74
CA SER A 99 1.26 6.24 7.16
C SER A 99 0.10 6.50 8.11
N ASN A 100 -0.16 5.59 9.05
CA ASN A 100 -1.15 5.76 10.11
C ASN A 100 -0.60 6.40 11.38
N GLY A 101 0.69 6.75 11.42
CA GLY A 101 1.31 7.38 12.59
C GLY A 101 1.48 6.46 13.81
N ILE A 102 1.53 5.14 13.58
CA ILE A 102 1.69 4.11 14.61
C ILE A 102 3.16 3.69 14.68
N GLY A 103 3.74 3.76 15.87
CA GLY A 103 5.15 3.47 16.08
C GLY A 103 6.08 4.55 15.53
N ARG A 104 7.38 4.28 15.63
CA ARG A 104 8.44 5.17 15.17
C ARG A 104 9.55 4.33 14.52
N PRO A 105 10.47 4.90 13.75
CA PRO A 105 11.54 4.14 13.10
C PRO A 105 12.31 3.22 14.06
N SER A 106 12.50 3.64 15.30
CA SER A 106 13.18 2.85 16.32
C SER A 106 12.37 1.65 16.84
N THR A 107 11.04 1.62 16.64
CA THR A 107 10.16 0.59 17.21
C THR A 107 9.60 -0.37 16.15
N TYR A 108 9.66 -0.06 14.84
CA TYR A 108 9.10 -0.93 13.81
C TYR A 108 9.67 -2.35 13.83
N ALA A 109 11.00 -2.49 13.98
CA ALA A 109 11.63 -3.80 14.04
C ALA A 109 11.16 -4.63 15.24
N SER A 110 11.01 -3.99 16.41
CA SER A 110 10.54 -4.67 17.63
C SER A 110 9.06 -5.04 17.55
N ILE A 111 8.22 -4.21 16.91
CA ILE A 111 6.80 -4.52 16.65
C ILE A 111 6.71 -5.76 15.75
N MET A 112 7.42 -5.77 14.60
CA MET A 112 7.42 -6.89 13.67
C MET A 112 7.91 -8.18 14.34
N SER A 113 9.03 -8.12 15.06
CA SER A 113 9.56 -9.25 15.81
C SER A 113 8.54 -9.79 16.83
N THR A 114 7.86 -8.90 17.55
CA THR A 114 6.89 -9.29 18.58
C THR A 114 5.69 -10.01 18.00
N ILE A 115 5.08 -9.49 16.95
CA ILE A 115 3.87 -10.08 16.35
C ILE A 115 4.17 -11.42 15.67
N LEU A 116 5.36 -11.61 15.12
CA LEU A 116 5.84 -12.89 14.59
C LEU A 116 6.15 -13.89 15.71
N THR A 117 6.92 -13.48 16.73
CA THR A 117 7.32 -14.36 17.85
C THR A 117 6.11 -14.85 18.65
N ARG A 118 5.10 -14.00 18.81
CA ARG A 118 3.84 -14.36 19.48
C ARG A 118 2.90 -15.16 18.57
N SER A 119 3.30 -15.40 17.32
CA SER A 119 2.49 -16.10 16.33
C SER A 119 1.11 -15.46 16.11
N TYR A 120 1.04 -14.13 16.11
CA TYR A 120 -0.18 -13.40 15.74
C TYR A 120 -0.30 -13.29 14.22
N ILE A 121 0.83 -13.27 13.53
CA ILE A 121 0.93 -13.32 12.08
C ILE A 121 1.95 -14.39 11.68
N GLU A 122 1.84 -14.87 10.45
CA GLU A 122 2.76 -15.81 9.83
C GLU A 122 3.01 -15.47 8.36
N VAL A 123 4.08 -16.01 7.78
CA VAL A 123 4.36 -15.90 6.35
C VAL A 123 3.56 -16.98 5.62
N VAL A 124 2.49 -16.58 4.94
CA VAL A 124 1.59 -17.49 4.20
C VAL A 124 2.08 -17.77 2.77
N ASP A 125 2.83 -16.86 2.18
CA ASP A 125 3.47 -17.02 0.89
C ASP A 125 4.98 -16.77 1.01
N LYS A 126 5.75 -17.87 1.00
CA LYS A 126 7.21 -17.79 1.15
C LYS A 126 7.92 -17.19 -0.08
N LYS A 127 7.30 -17.26 -1.27
CA LYS A 127 7.89 -16.73 -2.50
C LYS A 127 7.88 -15.19 -2.48
N ASN A 128 6.75 -14.61 -2.06
CA ASN A 128 6.53 -13.17 -2.06
C ASN A 128 6.57 -12.58 -0.64
N ASN A 129 6.95 -13.36 0.38
CA ASN A 129 6.99 -12.96 1.79
C ASN A 129 5.69 -12.30 2.28
N LYS A 130 4.53 -12.80 1.82
CA LYS A 130 3.23 -12.24 2.19
C LYS A 130 2.81 -12.75 3.56
N LEU A 131 2.36 -11.82 4.40
CA LEU A 131 1.94 -12.04 5.78
C LEU A 131 0.45 -12.35 5.84
N GLY A 132 0.06 -13.20 6.76
CA GLY A 132 -1.33 -13.51 7.09
C GLY A 132 -1.54 -13.51 8.59
N ALA A 133 -2.72 -13.10 9.05
CA ALA A 133 -3.11 -13.27 10.44
C ALA A 133 -3.33 -14.76 10.72
N THR A 134 -2.84 -15.21 11.88
CA THR A 134 -3.11 -16.56 12.38
C THR A 134 -4.45 -16.58 13.10
N GLU A 135 -5.02 -17.75 13.33
CA GLU A 135 -6.22 -17.92 14.14
C GLU A 135 -6.05 -17.32 15.54
N ARG A 136 -4.90 -17.59 16.17
CA ARG A 136 -4.54 -17.00 17.46
C ARG A 136 -4.52 -15.46 17.43
N GLY A 137 -3.98 -14.86 16.36
CA GLY A 137 -3.94 -13.40 16.20
C GLY A 137 -5.34 -12.81 16.08
N ILE A 138 -6.20 -13.48 15.34
CA ILE A 138 -7.60 -13.06 15.16
C ILE A 138 -8.37 -13.15 16.48
N ASP A 139 -8.20 -14.23 17.24
CA ASP A 139 -8.90 -14.42 18.51
C ASP A 139 -8.47 -13.40 19.56
N VAL A 140 -7.16 -13.15 19.68
CA VAL A 140 -6.63 -12.11 20.57
C VAL A 140 -7.17 -10.73 20.18
N PHE A 141 -7.18 -10.40 18.89
CA PHE A 141 -7.74 -9.15 18.41
C PHE A 141 -9.22 -9.00 18.79
N ARG A 142 -10.05 -10.01 18.52
CA ARG A 142 -11.49 -9.98 18.83
C ARG A 142 -11.77 -9.73 20.29
N VAL A 143 -11.09 -10.47 21.19
CA VAL A 143 -11.30 -10.33 22.64
C VAL A 143 -10.91 -8.93 23.12
N LEU A 144 -9.82 -8.38 22.59
CA LEU A 144 -9.34 -7.06 23.01
C LEU A 144 -10.15 -5.93 22.37
N ASP A 145 -10.57 -6.05 21.11
CA ASP A 145 -11.36 -5.04 20.39
C ASP A 145 -12.75 -4.85 21.00
N GLU A 146 -13.36 -5.94 21.49
CA GLU A 146 -14.64 -5.89 22.20
C GLU A 146 -14.54 -5.28 23.60
N SER A 147 -13.36 -5.34 24.23
CA SER A 147 -13.18 -4.98 25.63
C SER A 147 -12.52 -3.61 25.83
N PHE A 148 -11.72 -3.15 24.85
CA PHE A 148 -10.85 -1.99 25.06
C PHE A 148 -10.80 -1.07 23.84
N THR A 149 -10.94 0.24 24.08
CA THR A 149 -10.85 1.28 23.02
C THR A 149 -9.42 1.48 22.50
N PHE A 150 -8.39 1.07 23.27
CA PHE A 150 -6.98 1.22 22.86
C PHE A 150 -6.58 0.33 21.67
N MET A 151 -7.43 -0.62 21.26
CA MET A 151 -7.22 -1.41 20.03
C MET A 151 -7.47 -0.61 18.75
N ASN A 152 -8.06 0.59 18.88
CA ASN A 152 -8.32 1.45 17.75
C ASN A 152 -7.02 2.11 17.24
N ILE A 153 -6.83 2.13 15.92
CA ILE A 153 -5.69 2.78 15.24
C ILE A 153 -5.59 4.27 15.65
N ASP A 154 -6.71 4.98 15.69
CA ASP A 154 -6.74 6.40 16.04
C ASP A 154 -6.32 6.65 17.50
N TYR A 155 -6.62 5.72 18.40
CA TYR A 155 -6.19 5.82 19.79
C TYR A 155 -4.67 5.74 19.89
N THR A 156 -4.08 4.74 19.25
CA THR A 156 -2.62 4.57 19.24
C THR A 156 -1.93 5.76 18.59
N LYS A 157 -2.44 6.25 17.46
CA LYS A 157 -1.94 7.45 16.79
C LYS A 157 -1.95 8.67 17.73
N LYS A 158 -3.08 8.96 18.38
CA LYS A 158 -3.21 10.07 19.32
C LYS A 158 -2.25 9.93 20.50
N THR A 159 -2.06 8.72 21.00
CA THR A 159 -1.11 8.45 22.09
C THR A 159 0.33 8.77 21.67
N GLU A 160 0.73 8.35 20.47
CA GLU A 160 2.04 8.68 19.91
C GLU A 160 2.23 10.21 19.70
N GLU A 161 1.22 10.90 19.20
CA GLU A 161 1.24 12.37 19.06
C GLU A 161 1.39 13.07 20.41
N HIS A 162 0.73 12.58 21.46
CA HIS A 162 0.88 13.11 22.81
C HIS A 162 2.28 12.88 23.36
N LEU A 163 2.87 11.68 23.15
CA LEU A 163 4.24 11.39 23.56
C LEU A 163 5.25 12.30 22.86
N ASP A 164 5.05 12.58 21.56
CA ASP A 164 5.84 13.57 20.83
C ASP A 164 5.71 14.98 21.41
N SER A 165 4.50 15.35 21.83
CA SER A 165 4.25 16.65 22.46
C SER A 165 4.93 16.78 23.84
N ILE A 166 4.98 15.69 24.58
CA ILE A 166 5.74 15.63 25.86
C ILE A 166 7.23 15.77 25.59
N SER A 167 7.76 15.08 24.59
CA SER A 167 9.19 15.15 24.24
C SER A 167 9.62 16.56 23.82
N LYS A 168 8.70 17.33 23.22
CA LYS A 168 8.91 18.74 22.84
C LYS A 168 8.67 19.74 23.97
N GLY A 169 8.26 19.25 25.16
CA GLY A 169 7.99 20.09 26.33
C GLY A 169 6.65 20.85 26.27
N ASN A 170 5.78 20.55 25.29
CA ASN A 170 4.49 21.24 25.13
C ASN A 170 3.43 20.74 26.12
N VAL A 171 3.57 19.52 26.61
CA VAL A 171 2.63 18.87 27.55
C VAL A 171 3.40 18.28 28.71
N GLY A 172 2.90 18.47 29.93
CA GLY A 172 3.53 17.89 31.11
C GLY A 172 3.27 16.38 31.24
N PHE A 173 4.33 15.59 31.39
CA PHE A 173 4.25 14.12 31.53
C PHE A 173 3.26 13.69 32.62
N LYS A 174 3.30 14.32 33.80
CA LYS A 174 2.43 13.96 34.94
C LYS A 174 0.95 14.16 34.59
N ALA A 175 0.60 15.26 33.94
CA ALA A 175 -0.77 15.55 33.55
C ALA A 175 -1.30 14.51 32.50
N PHE A 176 -0.44 14.16 31.54
CA PHE A 176 -0.75 13.11 30.59
C PHE A 176 -1.00 11.77 31.27
N MET A 177 -0.11 11.32 32.16
CA MET A 177 -0.23 10.04 32.84
C MET A 177 -1.48 9.94 33.72
N VAL A 178 -1.87 11.01 34.41
CA VAL A 178 -3.10 11.04 35.22
C VAL A 178 -4.34 10.87 34.34
N ASN A 179 -4.38 11.54 33.20
CA ASN A 179 -5.50 11.43 32.27
C ASN A 179 -5.57 10.05 31.60
N PHE A 180 -4.40 9.54 31.19
CA PHE A 180 -4.27 8.21 30.61
C PHE A 180 -4.75 7.12 31.59
N TYR A 181 -4.30 7.16 32.83
CA TYR A 181 -4.70 6.21 33.87
C TYR A 181 -6.20 6.26 34.13
N LYS A 182 -6.79 7.45 34.24
CA LYS A 182 -8.24 7.61 34.42
C LYS A 182 -9.06 7.04 33.28
N SER A 183 -8.62 7.24 32.03
CA SER A 183 -9.33 6.64 30.88
C SER A 183 -9.24 5.12 30.88
N PHE A 184 -8.08 4.57 31.24
CA PHE A 184 -7.89 3.13 31.35
C PHE A 184 -8.72 2.50 32.49
N GLU A 185 -8.78 3.16 33.65
CA GLU A 185 -9.55 2.68 34.81
C GLU A 185 -11.08 2.66 34.52
N ASN A 186 -11.57 3.53 33.64
CA ASN A 186 -12.98 3.53 33.25
C ASN A 186 -13.34 2.44 32.23
N GLU A 187 -12.35 1.80 31.60
CA GLU A 187 -12.55 0.71 30.63
C GLU A 187 -12.36 -0.68 31.24
N SER A 188 -11.76 -0.77 32.43
CA SER A 188 -11.53 -2.03 33.15
C SER A 188 -12.67 -2.32 34.13
#